data_c5afc3f9629b4f6704cf70c5917fce86
#
_entry.id   c5afc3f9629b4f6704cf70c5917fce86
#
_cell.length_a   1.000
_cell.length_b   1.000
_cell.length_c   1.000
_cell.angle_alpha   90.00
_cell.angle_beta   90.00
_cell.angle_gamma   90.00
#
_symmetry.space_group_name_H-M   'P 1'
#
loop_
_entity.id
_entity.type
_entity.pdbx_description
1 polymer ?
#
loop_
_entity_poly.entity_id
_entity_poly.type
_entity_poly.pdbx_seq_one_letter_code
_entity_poly.pdbx_strand_id
1 'polypeptide(L)'
;LFDDHDANVLRLLAVPTALALNNARLMRELVEQNRIKREFQLARQMQKTLLPRRRRDFPLVALNVPAREISGDFYDFFVLPDGRIAFCVGDVSGKGMDASLLMVRASSCLRWAGRDQLDPGAWLARVNDELCE
;
A
#
# COMPACT_ATOMS: atom_id res chain seq x y z
N LEU A 1 39.67 -25.82 39.09
CA LEU A 1 38.88 -26.85 38.41
C LEU A 1 37.44 -26.62 38.75
N PHE A 2 36.56 -26.55 37.77
CA PHE A 2 35.11 -26.41 38.00
C PHE A 2 34.56 -27.66 38.67
N ASP A 3 33.70 -27.50 39.65
CA ASP A 3 33.04 -28.58 40.41
C ASP A 3 31.53 -28.67 40.09
N ASP A 4 30.85 -29.63 40.71
CA ASP A 4 29.42 -29.84 40.53
C ASP A 4 28.59 -28.66 41.06
N HIS A 5 29.09 -27.92 42.03
CA HIS A 5 28.46 -26.72 42.55
C HIS A 5 28.44 -25.60 41.49
N ASP A 6 29.60 -25.37 40.83
CA ASP A 6 29.75 -24.40 39.74
C ASP A 6 28.81 -24.76 38.59
N ALA A 7 28.73 -26.05 38.24
CA ALA A 7 27.84 -26.51 37.16
C ALA A 7 26.34 -26.26 37.51
N ASN A 8 25.96 -26.43 38.73
CA ASN A 8 24.58 -26.17 39.19
C ASN A 8 24.25 -24.68 39.19
N VAL A 9 25.16 -23.82 39.64
CA VAL A 9 25.00 -22.35 39.56
C VAL A 9 24.86 -21.91 38.13
N LEU A 10 25.69 -22.42 37.24
CA LEU A 10 25.57 -22.11 35.79
C LEU A 10 24.23 -22.55 35.20
N ARG A 11 23.74 -23.74 35.54
CA ARG A 11 22.41 -24.19 35.10
C ARG A 11 21.27 -23.31 35.64
N LEU A 12 21.34 -22.90 36.88
CA LEU A 12 20.33 -22.00 37.50
C LEU A 12 20.30 -20.64 36.82
N LEU A 13 21.42 -20.12 36.31
CA LEU A 13 21.49 -18.85 35.63
C LEU A 13 21.20 -18.96 34.12
N ALA A 14 21.54 -20.10 33.49
CA ALA A 14 21.40 -20.27 32.06
C ALA A 14 19.95 -20.18 31.57
N VAL A 15 19.02 -20.84 32.27
CA VAL A 15 17.62 -20.87 31.84
C VAL A 15 16.97 -19.48 31.90
N PRO A 16 17.00 -18.73 33.01
CA PRO A 16 16.40 -17.39 33.05
C PRO A 16 17.11 -16.40 32.12
N THR A 17 18.44 -16.53 31.93
CA THR A 17 19.18 -15.71 30.99
C THR A 17 18.76 -15.98 29.54
N ALA A 18 18.64 -17.25 29.16
CA ALA A 18 18.17 -17.64 27.84
C ALA A 18 16.75 -17.13 27.58
N LEU A 19 15.87 -17.25 28.60
CA LEU A 19 14.50 -16.74 28.51
C LEU A 19 14.48 -15.21 28.34
N ALA A 20 15.27 -14.49 29.14
CA ALA A 20 15.38 -13.04 29.06
C ALA A 20 15.89 -12.58 27.68
N LEU A 21 16.91 -13.24 27.14
CA LEU A 21 17.42 -12.96 25.79
C LEU A 21 16.40 -13.26 24.71
N ASN A 22 15.70 -14.38 24.81
CA ASN A 22 14.65 -14.73 23.85
C ASN A 22 13.48 -13.72 23.91
N ASN A 23 13.05 -13.33 25.10
CA ASN A 23 12.02 -12.30 25.25
C ASN A 23 12.47 -10.96 24.67
N ALA A 24 13.70 -10.53 24.92
CA ALA A 24 14.26 -9.32 24.37
C ALA A 24 14.31 -9.36 22.81
N ARG A 25 14.63 -10.51 22.24
CA ARG A 25 14.59 -10.72 20.77
C ARG A 25 13.16 -10.61 20.23
N LEU A 26 12.23 -11.35 20.82
CA LEU A 26 10.81 -11.32 20.40
C LEU A 26 10.22 -9.91 20.51
N MET A 27 10.55 -9.17 21.57
CA MET A 27 10.10 -7.78 21.72
C MET A 27 10.65 -6.88 20.61
N ARG A 28 11.91 -7.02 20.21
CA ARG A 28 12.49 -6.27 19.07
C ARG A 28 11.76 -6.60 17.78
N GLU A 29 11.53 -7.88 17.51
CA GLU A 29 10.80 -8.33 16.32
C GLU A 29 9.37 -7.74 16.30
N LEU A 30 8.67 -7.76 17.41
CA LEU A 30 7.33 -7.16 17.53
C LEU A 30 7.33 -5.64 17.31
N VAL A 31 8.32 -4.94 17.86
CA VAL A 31 8.44 -3.48 17.65
C VAL A 31 8.66 -3.17 16.16
N GLU A 32 9.54 -3.92 15.49
CA GLU A 32 9.81 -3.71 14.06
C GLU A 32 8.58 -4.05 13.20
N GLN A 33 7.90 -5.17 13.47
CA GLN A 33 6.67 -5.51 12.77
C GLN A 33 5.58 -4.43 12.96
N ASN A 34 5.43 -3.90 14.16
CA ASN A 34 4.47 -2.82 14.44
C ASN A 34 4.86 -1.51 13.73
N ARG A 35 6.16 -1.22 13.61
CA ARG A 35 6.64 -0.07 12.83
C ARG A 35 6.25 -0.19 11.36
N ILE A 36 6.60 -1.30 10.74
CA ILE A 36 6.26 -1.59 9.34
C ILE A 36 4.75 -1.51 9.11
N LYS A 37 3.95 -2.10 10.00
CA LYS A 37 2.50 -2.05 9.90
C LYS A 37 1.95 -0.62 9.95
N ARG A 38 2.50 0.24 10.78
CA ARG A 38 2.13 1.67 10.84
C ARG A 38 2.48 2.41 9.55
N GLU A 39 3.64 2.14 8.98
CA GLU A 39 4.06 2.74 7.70
C GLU A 39 3.09 2.36 6.57
N PHE A 40 2.69 1.09 6.49
CA PHE A 40 1.67 0.64 5.54
C PHE A 40 0.30 1.29 5.78
N GLN A 41 -0.11 1.46 7.03
CA GLN A 41 -1.37 2.15 7.36
C GLN A 41 -1.35 3.61 6.91
N LEU A 42 -0.24 4.31 7.07
CA LEU A 42 -0.06 5.68 6.57
C LEU A 42 -0.12 5.73 5.05
N ALA A 43 0.59 4.84 4.36
CA ALA A 43 0.55 4.73 2.91
C ALA A 43 -0.88 4.46 2.40
N ARG A 44 -1.64 3.60 3.08
CA ARG A 44 -3.06 3.36 2.78
C ARG A 44 -3.92 4.62 2.94
N GLN A 45 -3.69 5.40 3.99
CA GLN A 45 -4.42 6.65 4.17
C GLN A 45 -4.12 7.64 3.05
N MET A 46 -2.86 7.78 2.66
CA MET A 46 -2.46 8.60 1.52
C MET A 46 -3.12 8.12 0.23
N GLN A 47 -3.06 6.81 -0.07
CA GLN A 47 -3.68 6.23 -1.25
C GLN A 47 -5.19 6.53 -1.34
N LYS A 48 -5.90 6.44 -0.22
CA LYS A 48 -7.33 6.79 -0.17
C LYS A 48 -7.62 8.25 -0.54
N THR A 49 -6.68 9.16 -0.32
CA THR A 49 -6.87 10.57 -0.70
C THR A 49 -6.74 10.81 -2.20
N LEU A 50 -6.10 9.90 -2.91
CA LEU A 50 -5.92 9.97 -4.37
C LEU A 50 -7.17 9.50 -5.13
N LEU A 51 -7.94 8.59 -4.53
CA LEU A 51 -9.17 8.11 -5.12
C LEU A 51 -10.28 9.16 -5.03
N PRO A 52 -11.15 9.27 -6.04
CA PRO A 52 -12.26 10.20 -6.03
C PRO A 52 -13.17 9.94 -4.84
N ARG A 53 -13.57 11.01 -4.16
CA ARG A 53 -14.55 10.92 -3.07
C ARG A 53 -15.94 10.66 -3.64
N ARG A 54 -16.74 9.88 -2.91
CA ARG A 54 -18.16 9.69 -3.24
C ARG A 54 -18.88 11.04 -3.29
N ARG A 55 -19.57 11.29 -4.38
CA ARG A 55 -20.45 12.46 -4.57
C ARG A 55 -21.88 11.97 -4.64
N ARG A 56 -22.77 12.61 -3.87
CA ARG A 56 -24.20 12.21 -3.82
C ARG A 56 -24.94 12.54 -5.10
N ASP A 57 -24.51 13.57 -5.78
CA ASP A 57 -25.07 14.14 -7.02
C ASP A 57 -24.42 13.59 -8.29
N PHE A 58 -23.60 12.57 -8.17
CA PHE A 58 -22.87 11.98 -9.29
C PHE A 58 -23.44 10.60 -9.64
N PRO A 59 -23.66 10.27 -10.93
CA PRO A 59 -24.36 9.06 -11.34
C PRO A 59 -23.51 7.79 -11.21
N LEU A 60 -22.29 7.86 -10.68
CA LEU A 60 -21.39 6.72 -10.47
C LEU A 60 -21.15 6.51 -8.97
N VAL A 61 -21.11 5.23 -8.59
CA VAL A 61 -20.68 4.79 -7.28
C VAL A 61 -19.51 3.82 -7.50
N ALA A 62 -18.38 4.11 -6.87
CA ALA A 62 -17.20 3.27 -6.92
C ALA A 62 -16.73 2.92 -5.50
N LEU A 63 -16.20 1.72 -5.35
CA LEU A 63 -15.69 1.18 -4.10
C LEU A 63 -14.38 0.43 -4.37
N ASN A 64 -13.35 0.74 -3.60
CA ASN A 64 -12.11 -0.03 -3.55
C ASN A 64 -11.99 -0.67 -2.17
N VAL A 65 -11.91 -1.99 -2.12
CA VAL A 65 -11.74 -2.79 -0.89
C VAL A 65 -10.41 -3.52 -0.99
N PRO A 66 -9.32 -2.94 -0.45
CA PRO A 66 -8.02 -3.58 -0.49
C PRO A 66 -8.01 -4.93 0.23
N ALA A 67 -7.47 -5.97 -0.40
CA ALA A 67 -7.29 -7.29 0.21
C ALA A 67 -6.19 -7.31 1.28
N ARG A 68 -5.29 -6.33 1.25
CA ARG A 68 -4.20 -6.12 2.20
C ARG A 68 -4.17 -4.66 2.65
N GLU A 69 -3.06 -4.23 3.25
CA GLU A 69 -2.89 -2.85 3.73
C GLU A 69 -2.98 -1.83 2.60
N ILE A 70 -2.46 -2.16 1.40
CA ILE A 70 -2.42 -1.30 0.22
C ILE A 70 -2.93 -2.07 -1.00
N SER A 71 -3.55 -1.37 -1.95
CA SER A 71 -4.11 -1.94 -3.19
C SER A 71 -3.32 -1.49 -4.43
N GLY A 72 -3.18 -2.39 -5.42
CA GLY A 72 -2.84 -2.05 -6.80
C GLY A 72 -4.04 -1.52 -7.57
N ASP A 73 -5.26 -1.85 -7.11
CA ASP A 73 -6.49 -1.44 -7.74
C ASP A 73 -6.79 0.03 -7.51
N PHE A 74 -7.33 0.68 -8.53
CA PHE A 74 -7.81 2.05 -8.44
C PHE A 74 -8.97 2.30 -9.39
N TYR A 75 -9.66 3.40 -9.17
CA TYR A 75 -10.65 3.93 -10.08
C TYR A 75 -10.55 5.45 -10.12
N ASP A 76 -10.98 6.03 -11.22
CA ASP A 76 -11.16 7.46 -11.33
C ASP A 76 -12.39 7.81 -12.17
N PHE A 77 -12.96 8.98 -11.94
CA PHE A 77 -14.05 9.54 -12.75
C PHE A 77 -14.05 11.06 -12.67
N PHE A 78 -14.39 11.70 -13.77
CA PHE A 78 -14.49 13.16 -13.88
C PHE A 78 -15.40 13.55 -15.04
N VAL A 79 -15.81 14.81 -15.05
CA VAL A 79 -16.63 15.39 -16.12
C VAL A 79 -15.69 15.98 -17.16
N LEU A 80 -15.92 15.64 -18.42
CA LEU A 80 -15.21 16.21 -19.58
C LEU A 80 -15.78 17.61 -19.91
N PRO A 81 -15.02 18.43 -20.69
CA PRO A 81 -15.48 19.78 -21.07
C PRO A 81 -16.82 19.81 -21.82
N ASP A 82 -17.17 18.75 -22.53
CA ASP A 82 -18.44 18.59 -23.25
C ASP A 82 -19.60 18.05 -22.38
N GLY A 83 -19.37 17.87 -21.06
CA GLY A 83 -20.36 17.38 -20.11
C GLY A 83 -20.45 15.85 -20.01
N ARG A 84 -19.76 15.09 -20.83
CA ARG A 84 -19.67 13.62 -20.69
C ARG A 84 -18.88 13.24 -19.45
N ILE A 85 -19.14 12.05 -18.94
CA ILE A 85 -18.42 11.48 -17.80
C ILE A 85 -17.39 10.49 -18.33
N ALA A 86 -16.13 10.75 -18.02
CA ALA A 86 -15.05 9.78 -18.18
C ALA A 86 -14.88 8.99 -16.86
N PHE A 87 -14.69 7.70 -16.97
CA PHE A 87 -14.32 6.84 -15.83
C PHE A 87 -13.33 5.77 -16.26
N CYS A 88 -12.51 5.34 -15.32
CA CYS A 88 -11.59 4.23 -15.51
C CYS A 88 -11.51 3.36 -14.25
N VAL A 89 -11.15 2.10 -14.46
CA VAL A 89 -10.77 1.13 -13.43
C VAL A 89 -9.44 0.53 -13.86
N GLY A 90 -8.51 0.46 -12.93
CA GLY A 90 -7.19 -0.11 -13.18
C GLY A 90 -6.80 -1.09 -12.07
N ASP A 91 -6.05 -2.10 -12.46
CA ASP A 91 -5.42 -3.07 -11.57
C ASP A 91 -3.95 -3.21 -11.96
N VAL A 92 -3.07 -2.86 -11.03
CA VAL A 92 -1.62 -2.97 -11.20
C VAL A 92 -1.18 -4.33 -10.71
N SER A 93 -0.57 -5.10 -11.61
CA SER A 93 -0.02 -6.42 -11.29
C SER A 93 1.08 -6.32 -10.23
N GLY A 94 1.07 -7.25 -9.26
CA GLY A 94 2.03 -7.28 -8.16
C GLY A 94 1.38 -7.08 -6.80
N LYS A 95 2.20 -6.91 -5.78
CA LYS A 95 1.75 -6.79 -4.38
C LYS A 95 2.65 -5.82 -3.61
N GLY A 96 2.07 -5.20 -2.58
CA GLY A 96 2.82 -4.36 -1.65
C GLY A 96 3.10 -2.95 -2.18
N MET A 97 4.22 -2.39 -1.74
CA MET A 97 4.56 -0.98 -1.97
C MET A 97 4.79 -0.66 -3.45
N ASP A 98 5.47 -1.54 -4.19
CA ASP A 98 5.82 -1.30 -5.60
C ASP A 98 4.57 -1.18 -6.48
N ALA A 99 3.62 -2.12 -6.33
CA ALA A 99 2.33 -2.06 -7.03
C ALA A 99 1.54 -0.80 -6.66
N SER A 100 1.58 -0.40 -5.38
CA SER A 100 0.92 0.80 -4.88
C SER A 100 1.52 2.08 -5.45
N LEU A 101 2.84 2.19 -5.57
CA LEU A 101 3.52 3.35 -6.17
C LEU A 101 3.21 3.45 -7.67
N LEU A 102 3.25 2.33 -8.38
CA LEU A 102 2.89 2.29 -9.79
C LEU A 102 1.41 2.67 -9.99
N MET A 103 0.52 2.21 -9.09
CA MET A 103 -0.88 2.63 -9.11
C MET A 103 -1.03 4.15 -8.97
N VAL A 104 -0.30 4.78 -8.05
CA VAL A 104 -0.31 6.25 -7.87
C VAL A 104 0.14 6.95 -9.15
N ARG A 105 1.24 6.48 -9.78
CA ARG A 105 1.71 7.01 -11.05
C ARG A 105 0.65 6.85 -12.14
N ALA A 106 0.13 5.65 -12.33
CA ALA A 106 -0.86 5.34 -13.35
C ALA A 106 -2.17 6.15 -13.17
N SER A 107 -2.68 6.23 -11.95
CA SER A 107 -3.87 7.02 -11.62
C SER A 107 -3.67 8.51 -11.91
N SER A 108 -2.49 9.04 -11.59
CA SER A 108 -2.15 10.44 -11.85
C SER A 108 -2.04 10.74 -13.35
N CYS A 109 -1.37 9.86 -14.11
CA CYS A 109 -1.25 9.98 -15.57
C CYS A 109 -2.63 9.90 -16.25
N LEU A 110 -3.48 8.95 -15.82
CA LEU A 110 -4.84 8.81 -16.34
C LEU A 110 -5.67 10.06 -16.10
N ARG A 111 -5.63 10.61 -14.89
CA ARG A 111 -6.37 11.85 -14.57
C ARG A 111 -5.85 13.05 -15.36
N TRP A 112 -4.54 13.19 -15.51
CA TRP A 112 -3.95 14.31 -16.25
C TRP A 112 -4.22 14.20 -17.74
N ALA A 113 -3.95 13.06 -18.36
CA ALA A 113 -4.13 12.83 -19.78
C ALA A 113 -5.61 12.86 -20.23
N GLY A 114 -6.53 12.49 -19.34
CA GLY A 114 -7.95 12.41 -19.66
C GLY A 114 -8.70 13.74 -19.67
N ARG A 115 -8.12 14.80 -19.14
CA ARG A 115 -8.83 16.10 -19.00
C ARG A 115 -9.32 16.69 -20.31
N ASP A 116 -8.52 16.55 -21.35
CA ASP A 116 -8.77 17.15 -22.65
C ASP A 116 -9.03 16.11 -23.75
N GLN A 117 -9.08 14.83 -23.40
CA GLN A 117 -9.26 13.73 -24.35
C GLN A 117 -10.71 13.26 -24.38
N LEU A 118 -11.31 13.33 -25.59
CA LEU A 118 -12.67 12.87 -25.84
C LEU A 118 -12.72 11.43 -26.33
N ASP A 119 -11.60 10.92 -26.87
CA ASP A 119 -11.47 9.54 -27.35
C ASP A 119 -10.72 8.68 -26.33
N PRO A 120 -11.31 7.59 -25.82
CA PRO A 120 -10.68 6.71 -24.84
C PRO A 120 -9.40 6.03 -25.36
N GLY A 121 -9.33 5.71 -26.66
CA GLY A 121 -8.14 5.10 -27.26
C GLY A 121 -6.95 6.05 -27.26
N ALA A 122 -7.12 7.29 -27.68
CA ALA A 122 -6.11 8.33 -27.63
C ALA A 122 -5.70 8.65 -26.18
N TRP A 123 -6.66 8.63 -25.26
CA TRP A 123 -6.38 8.79 -23.83
C TRP A 123 -5.43 7.72 -23.31
N LEU A 124 -5.75 6.45 -23.55
CA LEU A 124 -4.91 5.32 -23.09
C LEU A 124 -3.55 5.29 -23.78
N ALA A 125 -3.47 5.61 -25.08
CA ALA A 125 -2.20 5.71 -25.81
C ALA A 125 -1.26 6.73 -25.14
N ARG A 126 -1.77 7.93 -24.83
CA ARG A 126 -0.99 8.97 -24.15
C ARG A 126 -0.53 8.54 -22.76
N VAL A 127 -1.38 7.84 -22.01
CA VAL A 127 -1.00 7.29 -20.68
C VAL A 127 0.08 6.22 -20.83
N ASN A 128 -0.03 5.35 -21.85
CA ASN A 128 0.99 4.33 -22.11
C ASN A 128 2.34 4.95 -22.40
N ASP A 129 2.39 5.96 -23.25
CA ASP A 129 3.64 6.65 -23.59
C ASP A 129 4.30 7.25 -22.34
N GLU A 130 3.52 7.93 -21.51
CA GLU A 130 3.98 8.53 -20.25
C GLU A 130 4.46 7.49 -19.20
N LEU A 131 3.87 6.30 -19.19
CA LEU A 131 4.28 5.23 -18.27
C LEU A 131 5.52 4.47 -18.74
N CYS A 132 5.82 4.50 -20.06
CA CYS A 132 6.98 3.85 -20.64
C CYS A 132 8.26 4.70 -20.60
N GLU A 133 8.15 6.00 -20.31
CA GLU A 133 9.30 6.89 -20.06
C GLU A 133 9.84 6.73 -18.61
#